data_16e41b394195b4d2bf5d94d80cccdbe6
#
_entry.id   16e41b394195b4d2bf5d94d80cccdbe6
#
_cell.length_a   1.000
_cell.length_b   1.000
_cell.length_c   1.000
_cell.angle_alpha   90.00
_cell.angle_beta   90.00
_cell.angle_gamma   90.00
#
_symmetry.space_group_name_H-M   'P 1'
#
loop_
_entity.id
_entity.type
_entity.pdbx_description
1 polymer ?
#
loop_
_entity_poly.entity_id
_entity_poly.type
_entity_poly.pdbx_seq_one_letter_code
_entity_poly.pdbx_strand_id
1 'polypeptide(L)'
;MEQKKNLQPTPPAGADSQPHALPQTPPATVDELVGSVAQMETDEQRAKRERLERLRSRIVSLSTVYPPDDNLLEVCGERCFARKELIAIKAKAKNGKSTLEMIFVAALLNGGWGRVRRLASACPRILFIDTEMKMADTQLINRKAMRMAGLPETADLPQVTFYNLRSFTAPECRQALDDLLELVAPDIVFIDGIVDMLHNFNDLEGSQALVRELLSLAEAHNCCIVSVLHTNKAIEDQNMRGHLGSFLVQKASLVFHCRKEDNFIRVSCSESRHAPIPDFTFTFDSVGYCILY
;
A
#
# COMPACT_ATOMS: atom_id res chain seq x y z
N MET A 1 -29.44 55.37 43.15
CA MET A 1 -29.55 54.54 44.35
C MET A 1 -28.32 53.59 44.29
N GLU A 2 -27.21 54.06 44.72
CA GLU A 2 -26.52 54.02 46.01
C GLU A 2 -26.84 52.81 46.85
N GLN A 3 -25.80 51.94 47.08
CA GLN A 3 -25.32 51.54 48.41
C GLN A 3 -24.16 50.52 48.21
N LYS A 4 -23.04 50.93 48.56
CA LYS A 4 -22.25 50.94 49.82
C LYS A 4 -21.42 49.67 50.01
N LYS A 5 -20.12 49.97 49.96
CA LYS A 5 -18.97 49.21 50.45
C LYS A 5 -19.22 48.56 51.79
N ASN A 6 -18.63 47.35 51.98
CA ASN A 6 -18.11 46.97 53.26
C ASN A 6 -16.73 46.34 53.10
N LEU A 7 -15.74 47.05 53.62
CA LEU A 7 -14.40 46.57 53.92
C LEU A 7 -14.43 45.86 55.28
N GLN A 8 -13.78 44.74 55.36
CA GLN A 8 -13.29 44.22 56.64
C GLN A 8 -11.85 43.74 56.52
N PRO A 9 -11.11 43.72 57.64
CA PRO A 9 -9.67 44.00 57.65
C PRO A 9 -8.80 42.74 57.60
N THR A 10 -7.57 42.95 57.11
CA THR A 10 -6.44 42.03 57.12
C THR A 10 -5.94 41.76 58.54
N PRO A 11 -5.59 40.52 58.91
CA PRO A 11 -4.68 40.22 60.00
C PRO A 11 -3.22 40.15 59.55
N PRO A 12 -2.26 40.32 60.49
CA PRO A 12 -0.88 40.68 60.20
C PRO A 12 0.00 39.49 59.81
N ALA A 13 1.08 39.87 59.11
CA ALA A 13 2.19 39.00 58.74
C ALA A 13 2.91 38.47 60.02
N GLY A 14 3.25 37.19 59.96
CA GLY A 14 4.10 36.59 60.99
C GLY A 14 4.65 35.27 60.50
N ALA A 15 5.89 35.31 60.08
CA ALA A 15 6.99 34.38 60.36
C ALA A 15 7.02 32.99 59.74
N ASP A 16 8.19 32.70 59.23
CA ASP A 16 8.87 31.40 59.03
C ASP A 16 8.54 30.62 57.78
N SER A 17 9.06 31.12 56.67
CA SER A 17 9.43 30.26 55.52
C SER A 17 10.90 29.80 55.67
N GLN A 18 11.04 28.58 56.19
CA GLN A 18 12.29 27.86 56.04
C GLN A 18 12.44 27.52 54.53
N PRO A 19 13.62 27.72 53.90
CA PRO A 19 13.85 27.30 52.57
C PRO A 19 13.97 25.75 52.53
N HIS A 20 13.04 25.09 51.81
CA HIS A 20 13.21 23.68 51.41
C HIS A 20 14.48 23.61 50.54
N ALA A 21 15.53 23.11 51.14
CA ALA A 21 16.73 22.68 50.43
C ALA A 21 16.35 21.57 49.44
N LEU A 22 16.45 21.83 48.15
CA LEU A 22 16.41 20.79 47.11
C LEU A 22 17.51 19.77 47.42
N PRO A 23 17.25 18.48 47.26
CA PRO A 23 18.29 17.47 47.45
C PRO A 23 19.38 17.70 46.38
N GLN A 24 20.53 18.19 46.79
CA GLN A 24 21.71 18.30 45.97
C GLN A 24 22.26 16.89 45.77
N THR A 25 21.96 16.30 44.62
CA THR A 25 22.72 15.14 44.13
C THR A 25 24.18 15.56 44.03
N PRO A 26 25.12 14.85 44.63
CA PRO A 26 26.53 15.22 44.48
C PRO A 26 26.94 15.17 43.03
N PRO A 27 27.79 16.08 42.55
CA PRO A 27 28.24 16.02 41.17
C PRO A 27 28.95 14.69 40.92
N ALA A 28 28.58 14.02 39.81
CA ALA A 28 29.20 12.76 39.43
C ALA A 28 30.74 12.94 39.35
N THR A 29 31.47 11.99 39.89
CA THR A 29 32.95 12.02 39.82
C THR A 29 33.42 11.87 38.38
N VAL A 30 34.60 12.41 38.08
CA VAL A 30 35.19 12.31 36.74
C VAL A 30 35.28 10.84 36.30
N ASP A 31 35.54 9.91 37.23
CA ASP A 31 35.62 8.47 36.95
C ASP A 31 34.22 7.88 36.62
N GLU A 32 33.13 8.35 37.25
CA GLU A 32 31.78 7.97 36.91
C GLU A 32 31.37 8.53 35.54
N LEU A 33 31.76 9.75 35.19
CA LEU A 33 31.54 10.33 33.88
C LEU A 33 32.38 9.63 32.79
N VAL A 34 33.64 9.30 33.05
CA VAL A 34 34.48 8.54 32.15
C VAL A 34 33.99 7.11 31.98
N GLY A 35 33.52 6.47 33.06
CA GLY A 35 32.89 5.15 32.99
C GLY A 35 31.58 5.15 32.18
N SER A 36 30.75 6.18 32.31
CA SER A 36 29.53 6.31 31.53
C SER A 36 29.79 6.61 30.06
N VAL A 37 30.83 7.39 29.73
CA VAL A 37 31.25 7.67 28.35
C VAL A 37 31.88 6.43 27.69
N ALA A 38 32.62 5.61 28.45
CA ALA A 38 33.18 4.35 27.93
C ALA A 38 32.13 3.27 27.66
N GLN A 39 30.91 3.39 28.22
CA GLN A 39 29.78 2.47 27.97
C GLN A 39 28.77 3.00 26.95
N MET A 40 28.85 4.26 26.52
CA MET A 40 27.98 4.79 25.49
C MET A 40 28.49 4.37 24.11
N GLU A 41 27.76 3.43 23.51
CA GLU A 41 27.92 3.09 22.10
C GLU A 41 27.72 4.37 21.27
N THR A 42 28.66 4.70 20.40
CA THR A 42 28.51 5.84 19.49
C THR A 42 27.37 5.57 18.52
N ASP A 43 26.73 6.62 18.00
CA ASP A 43 25.67 6.49 17.00
C ASP A 43 26.14 5.69 15.76
N GLU A 44 27.41 5.84 15.39
CA GLU A 44 28.01 5.07 14.30
C GLU A 44 28.15 3.58 14.64
N GLN A 45 28.56 3.25 15.87
CA GLN A 45 28.67 1.87 16.33
C GLN A 45 27.30 1.20 16.42
N ARG A 46 26.28 1.92 16.90
CA ARG A 46 24.89 1.47 16.94
C ARG A 46 24.37 1.21 15.52
N ALA A 47 24.51 2.15 14.61
CA ALA A 47 24.09 2.00 13.21
C ALA A 47 24.79 0.83 12.51
N LYS A 48 26.11 0.62 12.81
CA LYS A 48 26.85 -0.53 12.30
C LYS A 48 26.32 -1.85 12.85
N ARG A 49 26.03 -1.93 14.15
CA ARG A 49 25.47 -3.11 14.78
C ARG A 49 24.11 -3.46 14.19
N GLU A 50 23.21 -2.50 14.11
CA GLU A 50 21.86 -2.68 13.52
C GLU A 50 21.96 -3.15 12.06
N ARG A 51 22.87 -2.56 11.27
CA ARG A 51 23.12 -3.00 9.90
C ARG A 51 23.61 -4.44 9.83
N LEU A 52 24.53 -4.84 10.71
CA LEU A 52 25.04 -6.20 10.76
C LEU A 52 23.99 -7.21 11.22
N GLU A 53 23.14 -6.86 12.18
CA GLU A 53 22.01 -7.68 12.62
C GLU A 53 21.00 -7.86 11.48
N ARG A 54 20.69 -6.77 10.77
CA ARG A 54 19.83 -6.83 9.57
C ARG A 54 20.40 -7.75 8.49
N LEU A 55 21.74 -7.71 8.26
CA LEU A 55 22.39 -8.62 7.31
C LEU A 55 22.34 -10.09 7.79
N ARG A 56 22.57 -10.34 9.09
CA ARG A 56 22.49 -11.69 9.66
C ARG A 56 21.10 -12.30 9.53
N SER A 57 20.05 -11.51 9.72
CA SER A 57 18.66 -11.96 9.56
C SER A 57 18.28 -12.29 8.11
N ARG A 58 19.13 -11.95 7.13
CA ARG A 58 18.90 -12.20 5.70
C ARG A 58 19.75 -13.35 5.13
N ILE A 59 20.40 -14.12 6.00
CA ILE A 59 21.14 -15.32 5.55
C ILE A 59 20.13 -16.38 5.07
N VAL A 60 20.28 -16.81 3.83
CA VAL A 60 19.50 -17.94 3.28
C VAL A 60 20.23 -19.22 3.59
N SER A 61 19.63 -20.08 4.41
CA SER A 61 20.21 -21.37 4.77
C SER A 61 19.47 -22.51 4.06
N LEU A 62 20.22 -23.49 3.56
CA LEU A 62 19.65 -24.69 2.97
C LEU A 62 18.90 -25.59 3.98
N SER A 63 19.19 -25.42 5.26
CA SER A 63 18.50 -26.15 6.35
C SER A 63 17.18 -25.51 6.75
N THR A 64 16.91 -24.27 6.31
CA THR A 64 15.66 -23.56 6.62
C THR A 64 14.58 -23.96 5.63
N VAL A 65 13.47 -24.50 6.14
CA VAL A 65 12.27 -24.75 5.32
C VAL A 65 11.43 -23.48 5.31
N TYR A 66 11.30 -22.87 4.14
CA TYR A 66 10.40 -21.71 3.95
C TYR A 66 8.99 -22.23 3.66
N PRO A 67 7.96 -21.60 4.23
CA PRO A 67 6.59 -21.95 3.89
C PRO A 67 6.30 -21.64 2.42
N PRO A 68 5.34 -22.34 1.79
CA PRO A 68 4.87 -21.99 0.47
C PRO A 68 4.27 -20.58 0.47
N ASP A 69 4.24 -19.95 -0.71
CA ASP A 69 3.66 -18.63 -0.89
C ASP A 69 2.20 -18.58 -0.43
N ASP A 70 1.86 -17.56 0.34
CA ASP A 70 0.49 -17.26 0.79
C ASP A 70 -0.24 -16.50 -0.32
N ASN A 71 -0.77 -17.26 -1.28
CA ASN A 71 -1.47 -16.74 -2.44
C ASN A 71 -2.91 -16.38 -2.08
N LEU A 72 -3.34 -15.16 -2.41
CA LEU A 72 -4.68 -14.65 -2.14
C LEU A 72 -5.70 -15.04 -3.21
N LEU A 73 -5.25 -15.15 -4.46
CA LEU A 73 -6.08 -15.48 -5.61
C LEU A 73 -5.52 -16.65 -6.42
N GLU A 74 -6.42 -17.27 -7.16
CA GLU A 74 -6.14 -18.18 -8.28
C GLU A 74 -6.80 -17.57 -9.52
N VAL A 75 -6.06 -17.50 -10.62
CA VAL A 75 -6.56 -17.01 -11.92
C VAL A 75 -6.38 -18.12 -12.95
N CYS A 76 -7.45 -18.56 -13.58
CA CYS A 76 -7.45 -19.64 -14.56
C CYS A 76 -6.81 -20.97 -14.06
N GLY A 77 -6.89 -21.25 -12.76
CA GLY A 77 -6.31 -22.45 -12.14
C GLY A 77 -4.91 -22.26 -11.57
N GLU A 78 -4.26 -21.11 -11.85
CA GLU A 78 -2.92 -20.83 -11.38
C GLU A 78 -2.94 -19.94 -10.13
N ARG A 79 -2.19 -20.33 -9.10
CA ARG A 79 -2.06 -19.56 -7.85
C ARG A 79 -1.24 -18.30 -8.08
N CYS A 80 -1.74 -17.20 -7.58
CA CYS A 80 -1.12 -15.87 -7.76
C CYS A 80 -1.53 -14.87 -6.69
N PHE A 81 -1.02 -13.65 -6.78
CA PHE A 81 -1.23 -12.60 -5.78
C PHE A 81 -0.71 -13.01 -4.40
N ALA A 82 0.53 -13.50 -4.35
CA ALA A 82 1.16 -13.82 -3.08
C ALA A 82 1.39 -12.56 -2.24
N ARG A 83 1.28 -12.68 -0.92
CA ARG A 83 1.75 -11.64 -0.01
C ARG A 83 3.23 -11.35 -0.24
N LYS A 84 3.66 -10.14 0.04
CA LYS A 84 5.03 -9.64 -0.14
C LYS A 84 5.46 -9.50 -1.61
N GLU A 85 4.50 -9.59 -2.54
CA GLU A 85 4.76 -9.43 -3.96
C GLU A 85 4.20 -8.13 -4.52
N LEU A 86 4.82 -7.70 -5.63
CA LEU A 86 4.36 -6.60 -6.46
C LEU A 86 3.82 -7.18 -7.77
N ILE A 87 2.61 -6.77 -8.11
CA ILE A 87 1.92 -7.14 -9.35
C ILE A 87 1.67 -5.87 -10.15
N ALA A 88 1.73 -5.97 -11.46
CA ALA A 88 1.44 -4.86 -12.34
C ALA A 88 0.30 -5.16 -13.31
N ILE A 89 -0.55 -4.17 -13.55
CA ILE A 89 -1.58 -4.19 -14.59
C ILE A 89 -1.25 -3.11 -15.61
N LYS A 90 -1.13 -3.50 -16.88
CA LYS A 90 -0.90 -2.56 -17.98
C LYS A 90 -2.03 -2.57 -18.98
N ALA A 91 -2.36 -1.41 -19.53
CA ALA A 91 -3.24 -1.27 -20.68
C ALA A 91 -3.19 0.13 -21.25
N LYS A 92 -3.71 0.32 -22.44
CA LYS A 92 -4.08 1.65 -22.96
C LYS A 92 -5.27 2.22 -22.18
N ALA A 93 -5.45 3.52 -22.26
CA ALA A 93 -6.64 4.16 -21.69
C ALA A 93 -7.93 3.49 -22.23
N LYS A 94 -8.91 3.29 -21.35
CA LYS A 94 -10.23 2.69 -21.66
C LYS A 94 -10.17 1.23 -22.15
N ASN A 95 -9.10 0.51 -21.86
CA ASN A 95 -8.94 -0.92 -22.18
C ASN A 95 -9.23 -1.85 -21.00
N GLY A 96 -10.03 -1.41 -20.03
CA GLY A 96 -10.58 -2.29 -19.01
C GLY A 96 -9.72 -2.52 -17.76
N LYS A 97 -8.65 -1.72 -17.51
CA LYS A 97 -7.82 -1.85 -16.30
C LYS A 97 -8.64 -1.84 -15.02
N SER A 98 -9.37 -0.74 -14.78
CA SER A 98 -10.18 -0.60 -13.57
C SER A 98 -11.28 -1.67 -13.46
N THR A 99 -11.77 -2.21 -14.60
CA THR A 99 -12.69 -3.36 -14.57
C THR A 99 -11.98 -4.63 -14.14
N LEU A 100 -10.75 -4.87 -14.60
CA LEU A 100 -9.96 -6.02 -14.16
C LEU A 100 -9.67 -5.95 -12.65
N GLU A 101 -9.33 -4.77 -12.13
CA GLU A 101 -9.17 -4.58 -10.68
C GLU A 101 -10.46 -4.91 -9.94
N MET A 102 -11.62 -4.47 -10.45
CA MET A 102 -12.91 -4.78 -9.83
C MET A 102 -13.25 -6.28 -9.91
N ILE A 103 -12.82 -7.00 -10.95
CA ILE A 103 -12.91 -8.46 -11.02
C ILE A 103 -12.13 -9.10 -9.85
N PHE A 104 -10.89 -8.63 -9.62
CA PHE A 104 -10.08 -9.13 -8.50
C PHE A 104 -10.68 -8.79 -7.15
N VAL A 105 -11.11 -7.54 -6.95
CA VAL A 105 -11.79 -7.11 -5.71
C VAL A 105 -13.06 -7.92 -5.47
N ALA A 106 -13.91 -8.10 -6.49
CA ALA A 106 -15.14 -8.88 -6.37
C ALA A 106 -14.87 -10.35 -6.03
N ALA A 107 -13.86 -10.95 -6.65
CA ALA A 107 -13.44 -12.33 -6.34
C ALA A 107 -12.92 -12.47 -4.90
N LEU A 108 -12.15 -11.48 -4.42
CA LEU A 108 -11.69 -11.44 -3.04
C LEU A 108 -12.83 -11.32 -2.04
N LEU A 109 -13.84 -10.51 -2.34
CA LEU A 109 -15.00 -10.30 -1.45
C LEU A 109 -15.93 -11.50 -1.39
N ASN A 110 -16.31 -12.05 -2.54
CA ASN A 110 -17.34 -13.10 -2.64
C ASN A 110 -16.80 -14.54 -2.82
N GLY A 111 -15.47 -14.71 -2.84
CA GLY A 111 -14.87 -16.03 -3.02
C GLY A 111 -14.52 -16.40 -4.47
N GLY A 112 -15.12 -15.71 -5.46
CA GLY A 112 -14.77 -15.89 -6.86
C GLY A 112 -15.59 -15.03 -7.81
N TRP A 113 -15.00 -14.76 -8.98
CA TRP A 113 -15.68 -14.16 -10.12
C TRP A 113 -15.09 -14.73 -11.42
N GLY A 114 -15.91 -15.42 -12.18
CA GLY A 114 -15.46 -16.01 -13.43
C GLY A 114 -14.32 -16.98 -13.31
N ARG A 115 -13.19 -16.66 -13.91
CA ARG A 115 -11.95 -17.45 -13.86
C ARG A 115 -11.04 -17.09 -12.69
N VAL A 116 -11.49 -16.18 -11.82
CA VAL A 116 -10.74 -15.71 -10.63
C VAL A 116 -11.39 -16.29 -9.39
N ARG A 117 -10.60 -16.91 -8.52
CA ARG A 117 -11.07 -17.52 -7.28
C ARG A 117 -10.21 -17.07 -6.10
N ARG A 118 -10.83 -16.75 -4.97
CA ARG A 118 -10.13 -16.49 -3.71
C ARG A 118 -9.59 -17.82 -3.15
N LEU A 119 -8.33 -17.81 -2.76
CA LEU A 119 -7.69 -18.93 -2.08
C LEU A 119 -7.70 -18.75 -0.55
N ALA A 120 -7.61 -17.53 -0.08
CA ALA A 120 -7.69 -17.24 1.34
C ALA A 120 -9.02 -17.74 1.95
N SER A 121 -8.95 -18.45 3.08
CA SER A 121 -10.12 -19.00 3.76
C SER A 121 -11.07 -17.91 4.29
N ALA A 122 -10.52 -16.78 4.72
CA ALA A 122 -11.27 -15.59 5.10
C ALA A 122 -11.20 -14.53 4.00
N CYS A 123 -12.15 -13.60 3.98
CA CYS A 123 -12.08 -12.43 3.12
C CYS A 123 -10.90 -11.55 3.54
N PRO A 124 -9.92 -11.30 2.66
CA PRO A 124 -8.79 -10.45 2.98
C PRO A 124 -9.22 -8.99 3.11
N ARG A 125 -8.43 -8.20 3.83
CA ARG A 125 -8.60 -6.74 3.88
C ARG A 125 -8.01 -6.13 2.63
N ILE A 126 -8.83 -5.35 1.93
CA ILE A 126 -8.52 -4.75 0.65
C ILE A 126 -8.44 -3.24 0.82
N LEU A 127 -7.32 -2.66 0.40
CA LEU A 127 -7.13 -1.23 0.27
C LEU A 127 -7.10 -0.86 -1.21
N PHE A 128 -7.95 0.07 -1.64
CA PHE A 128 -7.93 0.60 -2.99
C PHE A 128 -7.60 2.09 -2.95
N ILE A 129 -6.55 2.49 -3.66
CA ILE A 129 -6.08 3.87 -3.77
C ILE A 129 -6.25 4.31 -5.22
N ASP A 130 -7.02 5.38 -5.41
CA ASP A 130 -7.26 6.02 -6.71
C ASP A 130 -6.62 7.41 -6.71
N THR A 131 -5.70 7.64 -7.63
CA THR A 131 -5.02 8.94 -7.79
C THR A 131 -5.50 9.72 -9.02
N GLU A 132 -6.27 9.08 -9.91
CA GLU A 132 -6.63 9.66 -11.22
C GLU A 132 -8.03 10.27 -11.24
N MET A 133 -9.03 9.63 -10.63
CA MET A 133 -10.44 9.92 -10.82
C MET A 133 -11.02 10.93 -9.83
N LYS A 134 -12.19 11.45 -10.13
CA LYS A 134 -12.97 12.24 -9.17
C LYS A 134 -13.54 11.34 -8.09
N MET A 135 -13.76 11.87 -6.90
CA MET A 135 -14.35 11.15 -5.76
C MET A 135 -15.63 10.36 -6.14
N ALA A 136 -16.51 10.99 -6.93
CA ALA A 136 -17.74 10.33 -7.38
C ALA A 136 -17.48 9.14 -8.34
N ASP A 137 -16.43 9.24 -9.17
CA ASP A 137 -16.07 8.17 -10.09
C ASP A 137 -15.39 7.01 -9.34
N THR A 138 -14.56 7.31 -8.34
CA THR A 138 -14.01 6.30 -7.40
C THR A 138 -15.14 5.58 -6.68
N GLN A 139 -16.17 6.31 -6.21
CA GLN A 139 -17.35 5.69 -5.60
C GLN A 139 -18.10 4.78 -6.58
N LEU A 140 -18.22 5.19 -7.85
CA LEU A 140 -18.87 4.38 -8.86
C LEU A 140 -18.11 3.07 -9.12
N ILE A 141 -16.78 3.10 -9.10
CA ILE A 141 -15.95 1.90 -9.20
C ILE A 141 -16.16 0.99 -8.00
N ASN A 142 -16.19 1.54 -6.78
CA ASN A 142 -16.52 0.77 -5.59
C ASN A 142 -17.88 0.06 -5.74
N ARG A 143 -18.92 0.80 -6.13
CA ARG A 143 -20.27 0.21 -6.39
C ARG A 143 -20.23 -0.91 -7.43
N LYS A 144 -19.42 -0.76 -8.50
CA LYS A 144 -19.26 -1.83 -9.49
C LYS A 144 -18.63 -3.08 -8.89
N ALA A 145 -17.62 -2.94 -8.04
CA ALA A 145 -17.01 -4.08 -7.34
C ALA A 145 -18.02 -4.78 -6.44
N MET A 146 -18.82 -4.02 -5.65
CA MET A 146 -19.87 -4.57 -4.80
C MET A 146 -20.90 -5.34 -5.62
N ARG A 147 -21.39 -4.76 -6.72
CA ARG A 147 -22.33 -5.41 -7.63
C ARG A 147 -21.77 -6.70 -8.21
N MET A 148 -20.53 -6.68 -8.70
CA MET A 148 -19.86 -7.88 -9.25
C MET A 148 -19.68 -8.96 -8.19
N ALA A 149 -19.50 -8.57 -6.93
CA ALA A 149 -19.44 -9.49 -5.79
C ALA A 149 -20.85 -9.98 -5.34
N GLY A 150 -21.94 -9.48 -5.93
CA GLY A 150 -23.30 -9.80 -5.48
C GLY A 150 -23.66 -9.18 -4.13
N LEU A 151 -23.01 -8.08 -3.77
CA LEU A 151 -23.17 -7.39 -2.49
C LEU A 151 -23.94 -6.07 -2.64
N PRO A 152 -24.54 -5.54 -1.57
CA PRO A 152 -25.26 -4.27 -1.62
C PRO A 152 -24.32 -3.11 -2.00
N GLU A 153 -24.71 -2.28 -2.97
CA GLU A 153 -23.94 -1.15 -3.48
C GLU A 153 -23.97 0.09 -2.57
N THR A 154 -24.75 0.04 -1.50
CA THR A 154 -24.98 1.18 -0.59
C THR A 154 -24.43 0.99 0.81
N ALA A 155 -23.80 -0.15 1.08
CA ALA A 155 -23.24 -0.48 2.39
C ALA A 155 -21.71 -0.51 2.31
N ASP A 156 -21.07 0.22 3.20
CA ASP A 156 -19.63 0.10 3.39
C ASP A 156 -19.29 -1.23 4.08
N LEU A 157 -18.29 -1.90 3.57
CA LEU A 157 -17.81 -3.16 4.11
C LEU A 157 -16.48 -2.96 4.84
N PRO A 158 -16.31 -3.53 6.04
CA PRO A 158 -15.07 -3.39 6.78
C PRO A 158 -13.86 -4.07 6.10
N GLN A 159 -14.11 -4.96 5.13
CA GLN A 159 -13.08 -5.69 4.40
C GLN A 159 -12.49 -4.91 3.22
N VAL A 160 -13.15 -3.84 2.76
CA VAL A 160 -12.64 -3.06 1.63
C VAL A 160 -12.78 -1.57 1.89
N THR A 161 -11.70 -0.86 1.69
CA THR A 161 -11.66 0.60 1.86
C THR A 161 -11.10 1.25 0.60
N PHE A 162 -11.81 2.24 0.08
CA PHE A 162 -11.41 3.03 -1.09
C PHE A 162 -10.97 4.42 -0.63
N TYR A 163 -9.77 4.83 -1.06
CA TYR A 163 -9.25 6.18 -0.85
C TYR A 163 -9.04 6.87 -2.19
N ASN A 164 -9.42 8.14 -2.26
CA ASN A 164 -9.17 8.98 -3.42
C ASN A 164 -8.11 10.02 -3.07
N LEU A 165 -6.95 9.93 -3.71
CA LEU A 165 -5.80 10.79 -3.49
C LEU A 165 -5.54 11.74 -4.67
N ARG A 166 -6.50 11.94 -5.57
CA ARG A 166 -6.34 12.75 -6.79
C ARG A 166 -5.84 14.17 -6.55
N SER A 167 -6.17 14.76 -5.40
CA SER A 167 -5.72 16.12 -5.05
C SER A 167 -4.36 16.18 -4.36
N PHE A 168 -3.75 15.05 -4.09
CA PHE A 168 -2.47 14.93 -3.39
C PHE A 168 -1.31 15.09 -4.38
N THR A 169 -0.23 15.70 -3.93
CA THR A 169 1.04 15.73 -4.66
C THR A 169 1.74 14.37 -4.59
N ALA A 170 2.71 14.12 -5.45
CA ALA A 170 3.43 12.87 -5.47
C ALA A 170 4.08 12.49 -4.12
N PRO A 171 4.74 13.40 -3.37
CA PRO A 171 5.21 13.10 -2.02
C PRO A 171 4.08 12.80 -1.03
N GLU A 172 2.96 13.54 -1.10
CA GLU A 172 1.79 13.29 -0.24
C GLU A 172 1.14 11.95 -0.54
N CYS A 173 1.06 11.52 -1.81
CA CYS A 173 0.56 10.19 -2.18
C CYS A 173 1.43 9.07 -1.59
N ARG A 174 2.77 9.23 -1.60
CA ARG A 174 3.69 8.24 -1.01
C ARG A 174 3.56 8.17 0.49
N GLN A 175 3.50 9.33 1.17
CA GLN A 175 3.28 9.38 2.62
C GLN A 175 1.92 8.78 3.00
N ALA A 176 0.87 9.11 2.24
CA ALA A 176 -0.45 8.54 2.46
C ALA A 176 -0.47 7.02 2.27
N LEU A 177 0.29 6.46 1.32
CA LEU A 177 0.41 5.01 1.16
C LEU A 177 0.98 4.37 2.43
N ASP A 178 2.07 4.92 2.97
CA ASP A 178 2.71 4.42 4.19
C ASP A 178 1.75 4.48 5.39
N ASP A 179 1.12 5.64 5.62
CA ASP A 179 0.13 5.84 6.69
C ASP A 179 -1.07 4.90 6.56
N LEU A 180 -1.56 4.66 5.33
CA LEU A 180 -2.70 3.78 5.07
C LEU A 180 -2.36 2.31 5.24
N LEU A 181 -1.14 1.89 4.96
CA LEU A 181 -0.67 0.53 5.23
C LEU A 181 -0.68 0.24 6.75
N GLU A 182 -0.29 1.21 7.57
CA GLU A 182 -0.39 1.09 9.03
C GLU A 182 -1.84 1.13 9.52
N LEU A 183 -2.63 2.08 9.05
CA LEU A 183 -4.01 2.33 9.49
C LEU A 183 -4.94 1.17 9.15
N VAL A 184 -4.88 0.66 7.91
CA VAL A 184 -5.77 -0.37 7.38
C VAL A 184 -5.23 -1.77 7.64
N ALA A 185 -3.90 -1.92 7.68
CA ALA A 185 -3.18 -3.19 7.71
C ALA A 185 -3.74 -4.18 6.66
N PRO A 186 -3.72 -3.83 5.35
CA PRO A 186 -4.37 -4.58 4.30
C PRO A 186 -3.60 -5.87 3.98
N ASP A 187 -4.31 -6.85 3.45
CA ASP A 187 -3.73 -8.06 2.87
C ASP A 187 -3.34 -7.83 1.40
N ILE A 188 -4.07 -6.93 0.73
CA ILE A 188 -3.83 -6.53 -0.65
C ILE A 188 -4.15 -5.06 -0.87
N VAL A 189 -3.31 -4.38 -1.63
CA VAL A 189 -3.45 -2.97 -2.00
C VAL A 189 -3.53 -2.85 -3.52
N PHE A 190 -4.51 -2.12 -4.02
CA PHE A 190 -4.59 -1.70 -5.41
C PHE A 190 -4.26 -0.21 -5.50
N ILE A 191 -3.39 0.16 -6.46
CA ILE A 191 -2.99 1.54 -6.71
C ILE A 191 -3.30 1.85 -8.18
N ASP A 192 -4.46 2.48 -8.43
CA ASP A 192 -4.85 2.93 -9.78
C ASP A 192 -4.33 4.35 -10.00
N GLY A 193 -3.27 4.42 -10.86
CA GLY A 193 -2.53 5.62 -11.15
C GLY A 193 -1.17 5.72 -10.44
N ILE A 194 -0.39 4.64 -10.40
CA ILE A 194 0.95 4.64 -9.76
C ILE A 194 1.88 5.76 -10.26
N VAL A 195 1.65 6.28 -11.47
CA VAL A 195 2.41 7.38 -12.07
C VAL A 195 2.34 8.66 -11.23
N ASP A 196 1.24 8.89 -10.53
CA ASP A 196 1.03 10.10 -9.73
C ASP A 196 1.82 10.09 -8.42
N MET A 197 2.47 8.98 -8.09
CA MET A 197 3.43 8.89 -6.98
C MET A 197 4.84 9.38 -7.36
N LEU A 198 5.03 9.85 -8.61
CA LEU A 198 6.27 10.42 -9.10
C LEU A 198 6.02 11.79 -9.75
N HIS A 199 6.95 12.73 -9.56
CA HIS A 199 6.93 13.99 -10.31
C HIS A 199 7.19 13.79 -11.80
N ASN A 200 8.03 12.81 -12.13
CA ASN A 200 8.40 12.49 -13.51
C ASN A 200 8.62 10.98 -13.66
N PHE A 201 7.72 10.32 -14.36
CA PHE A 201 7.81 8.88 -14.64
C PHE A 201 8.95 8.48 -15.60
N ASN A 202 9.62 9.46 -16.22
CA ASN A 202 10.84 9.28 -16.99
C ASN A 202 12.11 9.54 -16.18
N ASP A 203 12.00 9.90 -14.92
CA ASP A 203 13.13 9.94 -14.01
C ASP A 203 13.56 8.51 -13.67
N LEU A 204 14.79 8.18 -14.04
CA LEU A 204 15.36 6.83 -13.85
C LEU A 204 15.50 6.50 -12.35
N GLU A 205 16.10 7.42 -11.60
CA GLU A 205 16.40 7.19 -10.18
C GLU A 205 15.13 7.17 -9.34
N GLY A 206 14.24 8.13 -9.54
CA GLY A 206 12.95 8.20 -8.87
C GLY A 206 12.07 6.98 -9.17
N SER A 207 12.04 6.53 -10.43
CA SER A 207 11.30 5.33 -10.83
C SER A 207 11.85 4.07 -10.14
N GLN A 208 13.17 3.92 -10.11
CA GLN A 208 13.81 2.79 -9.44
C GLN A 208 13.57 2.83 -7.92
N ALA A 209 13.66 4.01 -7.31
CA ALA A 209 13.43 4.20 -5.89
C ALA A 209 11.99 3.84 -5.51
N LEU A 210 10.98 4.32 -6.25
CA LEU A 210 9.57 4.01 -5.98
C LEU A 210 9.30 2.50 -6.06
N VAL A 211 9.76 1.82 -7.10
CA VAL A 211 9.53 0.37 -7.25
C VAL A 211 10.21 -0.43 -6.12
N ARG A 212 11.40 -0.01 -5.67
CA ARG A 212 12.05 -0.62 -4.50
C ARG A 212 11.29 -0.35 -3.19
N GLU A 213 10.76 0.85 -3.04
CA GLU A 213 9.93 1.22 -1.91
C GLU A 213 8.67 0.36 -1.84
N LEU A 214 7.94 0.19 -2.95
CA LEU A 214 6.76 -0.68 -3.00
C LEU A 214 7.08 -2.13 -2.59
N LEU A 215 8.20 -2.69 -3.06
CA LEU A 215 8.64 -4.02 -2.65
C LEU A 215 8.99 -4.09 -1.16
N SER A 216 9.62 -3.04 -0.62
CA SER A 216 9.94 -2.95 0.80
C SER A 216 8.68 -2.86 1.67
N LEU A 217 7.70 -2.06 1.24
CA LEU A 217 6.40 -1.93 1.91
C LEU A 217 5.61 -3.24 1.86
N ALA A 218 5.56 -3.91 0.71
CA ALA A 218 4.91 -5.21 0.57
C ALA A 218 5.49 -6.25 1.55
N GLU A 219 6.82 -6.31 1.67
CA GLU A 219 7.53 -7.19 2.62
C GLU A 219 7.25 -6.79 4.08
N ALA A 220 7.36 -5.50 4.41
CA ALA A 220 7.22 -4.99 5.78
C ALA A 220 5.79 -5.20 6.32
N HIS A 221 4.77 -4.92 5.49
CA HIS A 221 3.36 -5.03 5.86
C HIS A 221 2.73 -6.39 5.53
N ASN A 222 3.52 -7.34 5.00
CA ASN A 222 3.06 -8.68 4.63
C ASN A 222 1.80 -8.63 3.72
N CYS A 223 1.78 -7.73 2.74
CA CYS A 223 0.67 -7.52 1.81
C CYS A 223 1.11 -7.72 0.36
N CYS A 224 0.14 -7.95 -0.54
CA CYS A 224 0.34 -7.89 -1.97
C CYS A 224 0.05 -6.47 -2.47
N ILE A 225 0.93 -5.88 -3.29
CA ILE A 225 0.70 -4.58 -3.92
C ILE A 225 0.44 -4.78 -5.41
N VAL A 226 -0.69 -4.27 -5.89
CA VAL A 226 -1.08 -4.27 -7.30
C VAL A 226 -1.02 -2.84 -7.82
N SER A 227 -0.15 -2.57 -8.79
CA SER A 227 0.03 -1.25 -9.38
C SER A 227 -0.49 -1.20 -10.82
N VAL A 228 -1.14 -0.11 -11.16
CA VAL A 228 -1.71 0.11 -12.49
C VAL A 228 -0.94 1.20 -13.23
N LEU A 229 -0.55 0.90 -14.47
CA LEU A 229 0.17 1.84 -15.31
C LEU A 229 -0.32 1.76 -16.77
N HIS A 230 -0.41 2.92 -17.41
CA HIS A 230 -0.69 2.99 -18.84
C HIS A 230 0.48 2.50 -19.70
N THR A 231 0.17 1.85 -20.84
CA THR A 231 1.17 1.59 -21.89
C THR A 231 1.47 2.85 -22.68
N ASN A 232 2.54 2.82 -23.48
CA ASN A 232 2.91 3.90 -24.38
C ASN A 232 1.79 4.24 -25.37
N LYS A 233 1.77 5.49 -25.87
CA LYS A 233 0.69 5.97 -26.75
C LYS A 233 0.74 5.36 -28.14
N ALA A 234 1.91 4.95 -28.64
CA ALA A 234 2.05 4.35 -29.96
C ALA A 234 1.18 3.08 -30.08
N ILE A 235 0.56 2.89 -31.27
CA ILE A 235 -0.42 1.82 -31.47
C ILE A 235 0.23 0.44 -31.31
N GLU A 236 1.45 0.28 -31.76
CA GLU A 236 2.20 -0.99 -31.74
C GLU A 236 3.01 -1.19 -30.46
N ASP A 237 3.24 -0.13 -29.68
CA ASP A 237 4.02 -0.20 -28.45
C ASP A 237 3.14 -0.61 -27.27
N GLN A 238 3.32 -1.86 -26.83
CA GLN A 238 2.61 -2.45 -25.68
C GLN A 238 3.43 -2.36 -24.38
N ASN A 239 4.59 -1.70 -24.41
CA ASN A 239 5.39 -1.51 -23.22
C ASN A 239 4.73 -0.52 -22.26
N MET A 240 4.94 -0.72 -20.99
CA MET A 240 4.57 0.25 -19.96
C MET A 240 5.32 1.56 -20.16
N ARG A 241 4.68 2.66 -19.79
CA ARG A 241 5.18 4.00 -20.03
C ARG A 241 6.38 4.35 -19.18
N GLY A 242 7.45 4.84 -19.81
CA GLY A 242 8.62 5.43 -19.19
C GLY A 242 9.52 4.44 -18.42
N HIS A 243 10.48 4.97 -17.69
CA HIS A 243 11.38 4.16 -16.85
C HIS A 243 10.63 3.44 -15.72
N LEU A 244 9.59 4.07 -15.16
CA LEU A 244 8.73 3.43 -14.16
C LEU A 244 8.14 2.11 -14.68
N GLY A 245 7.62 2.13 -15.91
CA GLY A 245 7.07 0.92 -16.53
C GLY A 245 8.10 -0.18 -16.70
N SER A 246 9.32 0.16 -17.12
CA SER A 246 10.41 -0.80 -17.27
C SER A 246 10.80 -1.45 -15.93
N PHE A 247 10.90 -0.66 -14.86
CA PHE A 247 11.20 -1.21 -13.53
C PHE A 247 10.07 -2.05 -12.95
N LEU A 248 8.81 -1.66 -13.17
CA LEU A 248 7.66 -2.45 -12.75
C LEU A 248 7.67 -3.83 -13.41
N VAL A 249 7.87 -3.89 -14.74
CA VAL A 249 7.97 -5.17 -15.48
C VAL A 249 9.12 -6.04 -14.95
N GLN A 250 10.28 -5.43 -14.65
CA GLN A 250 11.43 -6.18 -14.14
C GLN A 250 11.24 -6.72 -12.72
N LYS A 251 10.45 -6.04 -11.89
CA LYS A 251 10.35 -6.32 -10.46
C LYS A 251 9.04 -6.97 -10.04
N ALA A 252 7.96 -6.76 -10.79
CA ALA A 252 6.70 -7.44 -10.54
C ALA A 252 6.85 -8.96 -10.70
N SER A 253 6.12 -9.72 -9.90
CA SER A 253 6.01 -11.16 -10.04
C SER A 253 5.10 -11.57 -11.19
N LEU A 254 4.10 -10.73 -11.47
CA LEU A 254 3.13 -10.90 -12.54
C LEU A 254 2.85 -9.56 -13.22
N VAL A 255 2.68 -9.57 -14.53
CA VAL A 255 2.24 -8.41 -15.30
C VAL A 255 1.03 -8.80 -16.15
N PHE A 256 -0.14 -8.33 -15.76
CA PHE A 256 -1.37 -8.48 -16.53
C PHE A 256 -1.47 -7.40 -17.60
N HIS A 257 -1.89 -7.77 -18.77
CA HIS A 257 -2.13 -6.86 -19.89
C HIS A 257 -3.59 -6.94 -20.36
N CYS A 258 -4.32 -5.83 -20.22
CA CYS A 258 -5.67 -5.70 -20.77
C CYS A 258 -5.62 -5.10 -22.16
N ARG A 259 -6.22 -5.79 -23.12
CA ARG A 259 -6.34 -5.34 -24.51
C ARG A 259 -7.78 -5.43 -24.98
N LYS A 260 -8.31 -4.32 -25.46
CA LYS A 260 -9.64 -4.31 -26.06
C LYS A 260 -9.56 -4.91 -27.46
N GLU A 261 -10.40 -5.91 -27.70
CA GLU A 261 -10.59 -6.58 -28.98
C GLU A 261 -12.08 -6.55 -29.29
N ASP A 262 -12.47 -5.84 -30.37
CA ASP A 262 -13.87 -5.70 -30.78
C ASP A 262 -14.86 -5.51 -29.61
N ASN A 263 -15.55 -6.59 -29.25
CA ASN A 263 -16.62 -6.59 -28.25
C ASN A 263 -16.19 -7.13 -26.87
N PHE A 264 -14.92 -7.48 -26.69
CA PHE A 264 -14.43 -8.02 -25.41
C PHE A 264 -13.06 -7.45 -25.04
N ILE A 265 -12.67 -7.68 -23.82
CA ILE A 265 -11.36 -7.36 -23.30
C ILE A 265 -10.63 -8.67 -23.03
N ARG A 266 -9.50 -8.86 -23.69
CA ARG A 266 -8.58 -9.95 -23.42
C ARG A 266 -7.64 -9.53 -22.31
N VAL A 267 -7.48 -10.40 -21.35
CA VAL A 267 -6.48 -10.31 -20.29
C VAL A 267 -5.46 -11.40 -20.50
N SER A 268 -4.21 -11.01 -20.71
CA SER A 268 -3.06 -11.92 -20.80
C SER A 268 -2.09 -11.64 -19.67
N CYS A 269 -1.36 -12.66 -19.20
CA CYS A 269 -0.23 -12.47 -18.31
C CYS A 269 1.05 -12.43 -19.16
N SER A 270 1.55 -11.22 -19.44
CA SER A 270 2.70 -11.04 -20.34
C SER A 270 4.03 -11.45 -19.71
N GLU A 271 4.11 -11.37 -18.38
CA GLU A 271 5.30 -11.70 -17.60
C GLU A 271 4.87 -12.43 -16.33
N SER A 272 5.47 -13.57 -16.06
CA SER A 272 5.23 -14.37 -14.84
C SER A 272 6.54 -14.95 -14.33
N ARG A 273 6.79 -14.81 -13.03
CA ARG A 273 7.87 -15.53 -12.32
C ARG A 273 7.45 -16.93 -11.90
N HIS A 274 6.16 -17.23 -11.99
CA HIS A 274 5.53 -18.49 -11.66
C HIS A 274 5.05 -19.20 -12.94
N ALA A 275 4.13 -20.15 -12.79
CA ALA A 275 3.50 -20.79 -13.95
C ALA A 275 2.81 -19.76 -14.86
N PRO A 276 2.78 -19.98 -16.18
CA PRO A 276 2.06 -19.11 -17.10
C PRO A 276 0.56 -19.15 -16.82
N ILE A 277 -0.05 -17.99 -16.67
CA ILE A 277 -1.50 -17.87 -16.49
C ILE A 277 -2.16 -17.83 -17.87
N PRO A 278 -3.12 -18.73 -18.15
CA PRO A 278 -3.86 -18.71 -19.41
C PRO A 278 -4.62 -17.39 -19.60
N ASP A 279 -4.74 -16.95 -20.86
CA ASP A 279 -5.55 -15.81 -21.21
C ASP A 279 -7.02 -16.03 -20.83
N PHE A 280 -7.68 -14.97 -20.41
CA PHE A 280 -9.13 -14.96 -20.21
C PHE A 280 -9.75 -13.67 -20.76
N THR A 281 -11.05 -13.69 -20.93
CA THR A 281 -11.76 -12.57 -21.55
C THR A 281 -12.99 -12.18 -20.72
N PHE A 282 -13.31 -10.90 -20.78
CA PHE A 282 -14.58 -10.39 -20.25
C PHE A 282 -15.15 -9.34 -21.22
N THR A 283 -16.44 -9.13 -21.14
CA THR A 283 -17.15 -8.12 -21.93
C THR A 283 -18.16 -7.38 -21.07
N PHE A 284 -18.95 -6.53 -21.68
CA PHE A 284 -20.01 -5.80 -21.03
C PHE A 284 -21.34 -6.15 -21.71
N ASP A 285 -22.38 -6.33 -20.92
CA ASP A 285 -23.72 -6.50 -21.42
C ASP A 285 -24.28 -5.18 -21.99
N SER A 286 -25.51 -5.21 -22.49
CA SER A 286 -26.20 -4.05 -23.07
C SER A 286 -26.41 -2.89 -22.08
N VAL A 287 -26.30 -3.15 -20.79
CA VAL A 287 -26.45 -2.17 -19.70
C VAL A 287 -25.08 -1.69 -19.20
N GLY A 288 -23.98 -2.30 -19.68
CA GLY A 288 -22.60 -1.97 -19.31
C GLY A 288 -22.10 -2.74 -18.08
N TYR A 289 -22.71 -3.83 -17.71
CA TYR A 289 -22.21 -4.72 -16.66
C TYR A 289 -21.16 -5.68 -17.21
N CYS A 290 -20.11 -5.88 -16.42
CA CYS A 290 -19.06 -6.83 -16.75
C CYS A 290 -19.60 -8.26 -16.64
N ILE A 291 -19.42 -9.03 -17.71
CA ILE A 291 -19.78 -10.44 -17.80
C ILE A 291 -18.60 -11.24 -18.38
N LEU A 292 -18.58 -12.55 -18.13
CA LEU A 292 -17.64 -13.44 -18.79
C LEU A 292 -17.94 -13.55 -20.28
N TYR A 293 -16.87 -13.65 -21.08
CA TYR A 293 -16.97 -13.84 -22.53
C TYR A 293 -16.41 -15.20 -22.91
#